data_cbefa85aaad659f2261ae25ca64b6478
#
_entry.id   cbefa85aaad659f2261ae25ca64b6478
#
_cell.length_a   1.000
_cell.length_b   1.000
_cell.length_c   1.000
_cell.angle_alpha   90.00
_cell.angle_beta   90.00
_cell.angle_gamma   90.00
#
_symmetry.space_group_name_H-M   'P 1'
#
loop_
_entity.id
_entity.type
_entity.pdbx_description
1 polymer ?
#
loop_
_entity_poly.entity_id
_entity_poly.type
_entity_poly.pdbx_seq_one_letter_code
_entity_poly.pdbx_strand_id
1 'polypeptide(L)'
;VDGALKQDITARAGAAGIELTAEHWYYIELIWNYYQEHQAVLTLRYLVRRLGLDKKRIYTLFGASPIKCICQLTGLPVPEEC
;
A
#
# COMPACT_ATOMS: atom_id res chain seq x y z
N VAL A 1 10.90 0.37 -4.84
CA VAL A 1 11.27 -0.10 -3.48
C VAL A 1 12.60 -0.83 -3.56
N ASP A 2 13.59 -0.37 -2.82
CA ASP A 2 14.90 -1.03 -2.81
C ASP A 2 14.89 -2.27 -1.91
N GLY A 3 16.00 -3.03 -1.93
CA GLY A 3 16.09 -4.29 -1.18
C GLY A 3 15.97 -4.12 0.33
N ALA A 4 16.56 -3.05 0.89
CA ALA A 4 16.50 -2.80 2.33
C ALA A 4 15.07 -2.46 2.76
N LEU A 5 14.39 -1.60 2.01
CA LEU A 5 13.01 -1.25 2.31
C LEU A 5 12.09 -2.44 2.12
N LYS A 6 12.35 -3.26 1.11
CA LYS A 6 11.56 -4.47 0.88
C LYS A 6 11.65 -5.42 2.09
N GLN A 7 12.83 -5.58 2.65
CA GLN A 7 13.01 -6.40 3.85
C GLN A 7 12.24 -5.82 5.04
N ASP A 8 12.29 -4.50 5.22
CA ASP A 8 11.55 -3.84 6.30
C ASP A 8 10.06 -4.02 6.15
N ILE A 9 9.53 -3.85 4.93
CA ILE A 9 8.12 -4.03 4.64
C ILE A 9 7.70 -5.47 4.93
N THR A 10 8.50 -6.44 4.50
CA THR A 10 8.23 -7.86 4.73
C THR A 10 8.19 -8.18 6.24
N ALA A 11 9.14 -7.62 6.99
CA ALA A 11 9.18 -7.83 8.44
C ALA A 11 7.96 -7.23 9.13
N ARG A 12 7.58 -6.01 8.74
CA ARG A 12 6.40 -5.35 9.31
C ARG A 12 5.12 -6.11 8.97
N ALA A 13 5.01 -6.60 7.74
CA ALA A 13 3.85 -7.39 7.31
C ALA A 13 3.76 -8.68 8.11
N GLY A 14 4.88 -9.36 8.33
CA GLY A 14 4.93 -10.56 9.14
C GLY A 14 4.46 -10.31 10.56
N ALA A 15 4.89 -9.20 11.17
CA ALA A 15 4.47 -8.82 12.51
C ALA A 15 2.97 -8.51 12.58
N ALA A 16 2.38 -8.04 11.48
CA ALA A 16 0.96 -7.74 11.39
C ALA A 16 0.12 -8.96 10.94
N GLY A 17 0.75 -10.10 10.69
CA GLY A 17 0.07 -11.30 10.25
C GLY A 17 -0.32 -11.29 8.78
N ILE A 18 0.36 -10.49 7.97
CA ILE A 18 0.08 -10.36 6.55
C ILE A 18 1.13 -11.12 5.74
N GLU A 19 0.68 -12.03 4.89
CA GLU A 19 1.56 -12.72 3.95
C GLU A 19 1.54 -11.97 2.62
N LEU A 20 2.68 -11.37 2.25
CA LEU A 20 2.76 -10.56 1.05
C LEU A 20 2.89 -11.46 -0.19
N THR A 21 2.00 -11.23 -1.15
CA THR A 21 2.03 -11.88 -2.44
C THR A 21 2.46 -10.87 -3.51
N ALA A 22 2.63 -11.35 -4.75
CA ALA A 22 2.94 -10.46 -5.87
C ALA A 22 1.90 -9.35 -6.03
N GLU A 23 0.65 -9.67 -5.75
CA GLU A 23 -0.45 -8.72 -5.84
C GLU A 23 -0.33 -7.62 -4.78
N HIS A 24 0.03 -7.99 -3.54
CA HIS A 24 0.32 -7.01 -2.49
C HIS A 24 1.44 -6.06 -2.93
N TRP A 25 2.51 -6.59 -3.48
CA TRP A 25 3.65 -5.80 -3.92
C TRP A 25 3.29 -4.84 -5.05
N TYR A 26 2.38 -5.24 -5.93
CA TYR A 26 1.90 -4.36 -6.99
C TYR A 26 1.34 -3.06 -6.41
N TYR A 27 0.44 -3.16 -5.43
CA TYR A 27 -0.16 -1.99 -4.81
C TYR A 27 0.82 -1.21 -3.95
N ILE A 28 1.68 -1.90 -3.23
CA ILE A 28 2.70 -1.25 -2.41
C ILE A 28 3.64 -0.40 -3.28
N GLU A 29 4.13 -0.95 -4.37
CA GLU A 29 5.03 -0.22 -5.25
C GLU A 29 4.31 0.90 -5.99
N LEU A 30 3.06 0.70 -6.36
CA LEU A 30 2.28 1.74 -7.01
C LEU A 30 2.17 2.99 -6.11
N ILE A 31 1.83 2.79 -4.86
CA ILE A 31 1.69 3.90 -3.92
C ILE A 31 3.04 4.50 -3.56
N TRP A 32 4.05 3.66 -3.36
CA TRP A 32 5.39 4.12 -3.05
C TRP A 32 5.96 4.99 -4.17
N ASN A 33 5.87 4.51 -5.41
CA ASN A 33 6.42 5.23 -6.56
C ASN A 33 5.68 6.55 -6.80
N TYR A 34 4.37 6.55 -6.63
CA TYR A 34 3.58 7.77 -6.75
C TYR A 34 4.03 8.81 -5.72
N TYR A 35 4.26 8.38 -4.47
CA TYR A 35 4.71 9.30 -3.44
C TYR A 35 6.09 9.88 -3.76
N GLN A 36 7.00 9.06 -4.26
CA GLN A 36 8.34 9.55 -4.64
C GLN A 36 8.27 10.63 -5.72
N GLU A 37 7.30 10.52 -6.61
CA GLU A 37 7.16 11.44 -7.74
C GLU A 37 6.36 12.68 -7.37
N HIS A 38 5.29 12.53 -6.59
CA HIS A 38 4.33 13.60 -6.34
C HIS A 38 4.28 14.08 -4.89
N GLN A 39 4.99 13.44 -3.97
CA GLN A 39 4.97 13.75 -2.55
C GLN A 39 3.56 13.68 -1.95
N ALA A 40 2.73 12.81 -2.47
CA ALA A 40 1.35 12.61 -2.03
C ALA A 40 1.01 11.13 -2.05
N VAL A 41 0.16 10.71 -1.11
CA VAL A 41 -0.32 9.33 -1.02
C VAL A 41 -1.61 9.20 -1.81
N LEU A 42 -1.67 8.19 -2.69
CA LEU A 42 -2.90 7.90 -3.44
C LEU A 42 -4.02 7.49 -2.51
N THR A 43 -5.23 7.99 -2.80
CA THR A 43 -6.42 7.57 -2.06
C THR A 43 -7.01 6.31 -2.69
N LEU A 44 -7.81 5.58 -1.90
CA LEU A 44 -8.52 4.44 -2.42
C LEU A 44 -9.45 4.83 -3.56
N ARG A 45 -10.11 5.99 -3.43
CA ARG A 45 -10.98 6.51 -4.49
C ARG A 45 -10.23 6.67 -5.80
N TYR A 46 -9.02 7.21 -5.74
CA TYR A 46 -8.20 7.38 -6.95
C TYR A 46 -7.87 6.03 -7.59
N LEU A 47 -7.46 5.07 -6.78
CA LEU A 47 -7.12 3.74 -7.27
C LEU A 47 -8.31 3.09 -7.99
N VAL A 48 -9.49 3.20 -7.41
CA VAL A 48 -10.69 2.57 -7.98
C VAL A 48 -11.19 3.33 -9.20
N ARG A 49 -11.31 4.66 -9.11
CA ARG A 49 -11.94 5.45 -10.17
C ARG A 49 -11.01 5.78 -11.34
N ARG A 50 -9.77 6.12 -11.04
CA ARG A 50 -8.83 6.55 -12.09
C ARG A 50 -8.05 5.40 -12.69
N LEU A 51 -7.65 4.43 -11.88
CA LEU A 51 -6.85 3.31 -12.33
C LEU A 51 -7.68 2.06 -12.59
N GLY A 52 -8.97 2.08 -12.26
CA GLY A 52 -9.87 0.97 -12.52
C GLY A 52 -9.57 -0.28 -11.70
N LEU A 53 -8.94 -0.13 -10.55
CA LEU A 53 -8.58 -1.26 -9.72
C LEU A 53 -9.78 -1.78 -8.91
N ASP A 54 -9.79 -3.07 -8.61
CA ASP A 54 -10.90 -3.72 -7.93
C ASP A 54 -10.87 -3.41 -6.43
N LYS A 55 -11.86 -2.64 -5.98
CA LYS A 55 -11.98 -2.26 -4.58
C LYS A 55 -12.08 -3.48 -3.65
N LYS A 56 -12.87 -4.47 -4.03
CA LYS A 56 -13.04 -5.69 -3.21
C LYS A 56 -11.73 -6.43 -3.05
N ARG A 57 -10.95 -6.49 -4.12
CA ARG A 57 -9.65 -7.17 -4.09
C ARG A 57 -8.69 -6.45 -3.17
N ILE A 58 -8.69 -5.12 -3.21
CA ILE A 58 -7.83 -4.33 -2.35
C ILE A 58 -8.17 -4.57 -0.87
N TYR A 59 -9.45 -4.61 -0.52
CA TYR A 59 -9.87 -4.92 0.84
C TYR A 59 -9.48 -6.35 1.24
N THR A 60 -9.58 -7.29 0.32
CA THR A 60 -9.17 -8.68 0.59
C THR A 60 -7.68 -8.77 0.92
N LEU A 61 -6.85 -8.00 0.22
CA LEU A 61 -5.41 -8.03 0.40
C LEU A 61 -4.94 -7.30 1.65
N PHE A 62 -5.54 -6.16 1.96
CA PHE A 62 -5.02 -5.25 2.99
C PHE A 62 -5.97 -5.00 4.15
N GLY A 63 -7.19 -5.49 4.08
CA GLY A 63 -8.18 -5.31 5.15
C GLY A 63 -8.98 -4.02 5.03
N ALA A 64 -9.59 -3.62 6.13
CA ALA A 64 -10.58 -2.52 6.15
C ALA A 64 -9.98 -1.14 5.86
N SER A 65 -8.68 -0.97 6.06
CA SER A 65 -8.01 0.32 5.83
C SER A 65 -6.78 0.10 4.95
N PRO A 66 -6.97 -0.15 3.65
CA PRO A 66 -5.85 -0.54 2.77
C PRO A 66 -4.75 0.51 2.67
N ILE A 67 -5.12 1.77 2.49
CA ILE A 67 -4.12 2.83 2.35
C ILE A 67 -3.33 3.01 3.63
N LYS A 68 -4.01 3.00 4.77
CA LYS A 68 -3.35 3.10 6.06
C LYS A 68 -2.38 1.92 6.26
N CYS A 69 -2.82 0.72 5.90
CA CYS A 69 -1.98 -0.48 6.00
C CYS A 69 -0.70 -0.33 5.18
N ILE A 70 -0.83 0.09 3.94
CA ILE A 70 0.34 0.26 3.05
C ILE A 70 1.27 1.35 3.59
N CYS A 71 0.72 2.46 4.07
CA CYS A 71 1.54 3.52 4.64
C CYS A 71 2.29 3.04 5.88
N GLN A 72 1.66 2.26 6.73
CA GLN A 72 2.33 1.71 7.90
C GLN A 72 3.45 0.74 7.52
N LEU A 73 3.25 -0.05 6.48
CA LEU A 73 4.27 -0.99 6.01
C LEU A 73 5.47 -0.26 5.39
N THR A 74 5.22 0.80 4.64
CA THR A 74 6.26 1.51 3.90
C THR A 74 6.90 2.66 4.68
N GLY A 75 6.27 3.10 5.76
CA GLY A 75 6.73 4.26 6.49
C GLY A 75 6.27 5.59 5.90
N LEU A 76 5.38 5.56 4.93
CA LEU A 76 4.82 6.79 4.36
C LEU A 76 3.85 7.44 5.35
N PRO A 77 3.66 8.77 5.26
CA PRO A 77 2.68 9.44 6.12
C PRO A 77 1.26 8.95 5.80
N VAL A 78 0.51 8.63 6.86
CA VAL A 78 -0.85 8.16 6.71
C VAL A 78 -1.76 9.36 6.43
N PRO A 79 -2.56 9.34 5.33
CA PRO A 79 -3.46 10.44 5.04
C PRO A 79 -4.57 10.52 6.09
N GLU A 80 -5.03 11.74 6.36
CA GLU A 80 -6.05 11.96 7.37
C GLU A 80 -7.43 11.47 6.92
N GLU A 81 -7.70 11.53 5.64
CA GLU A 81 -8.96 11.02 5.13
C GLU A 81 -8.93 9.52 5.06
N CYS A 82 -10.03 8.92 5.32
CA CYS A 82 -10.15 7.46 5.32
C CYS A 82 -11.16 7.03 4.32
#